data_6c8f7074e4860d478ee5f433cd058eda
#
_entry.id   6c8f7074e4860d478ee5f433cd058eda
#
_cell.length_a   1.000
_cell.length_b   1.000
_cell.length_c   1.000
_cell.angle_alpha   90.00
_cell.angle_beta   90.00
_cell.angle_gamma   90.00
#
_symmetry.space_group_name_H-M   'P 1'
#
loop_
_entity.id
_entity.type
_entity.pdbx_description
1 polymer ?
#
loop_
_entity_poly.entity_id
_entity_poly.type
_entity_poly.pdbx_seq_one_letter_code
_entity_poly.pdbx_strand_id
1 'polypeptide(L)' 'MAYKQGDYTLHAREIALKGGHKQVIYFFSQRSPKSGVPVDLPEGYSVVVNKRTGLPYLKKK' A
#
# COMPACT_ATOMS: atom_id res chain seq x y z
N MET A 1 -13.42 -4.44 -3.08
CA MET A 1 -13.37 -3.09 -2.51
C MET A 1 -12.01 -2.83 -1.90
N ALA A 2 -11.55 -1.59 -1.94
CA ALA A 2 -10.23 -1.26 -1.40
C ALA A 2 -10.28 -1.12 0.13
N TYR A 3 -9.22 -1.54 0.78
CA TYR A 3 -9.08 -1.37 2.22
C TYR A 3 -8.82 0.09 2.55
N LYS A 4 -9.52 0.60 3.55
CA LYS A 4 -9.39 2.00 3.98
C LYS A 4 -8.98 2.07 5.43
N GLN A 5 -8.07 2.99 5.74
CA GLN A 5 -7.65 3.30 7.09
C GLN A 5 -7.82 4.79 7.31
N GLY A 6 -8.93 5.18 7.97
CA GLY A 6 -9.27 6.59 8.10
C GLY A 6 -9.54 7.20 6.72
N ASP A 7 -8.83 8.26 6.40
CA ASP A 7 -8.96 8.95 5.11
C ASP A 7 -8.05 8.36 4.03
N TYR A 8 -7.31 7.30 4.35
CA TYR A 8 -6.36 6.70 3.43
C TYR A 8 -6.92 5.42 2.83
N THR A 9 -6.64 5.21 1.55
CA THR A 9 -7.02 4.00 0.82
C THR A 9 -5.77 3.24 0.45
N LEU A 10 -5.80 1.92 0.66
CA LEU A 10 -4.66 1.07 0.31
C LEU A 10 -4.59 0.89 -1.20
N HIS A 11 -3.41 1.10 -1.74
CA HIS A 11 -3.13 0.90 -3.15
C HIS A 11 -1.94 -0.03 -3.33
N ALA A 12 -1.90 -0.72 -4.46
CA ALA A 12 -0.77 -1.56 -4.83
C ALA A 12 -0.19 -1.08 -6.15
N ARG A 13 1.13 -1.12 -6.26
CA ARG A 13 1.83 -0.74 -7.47
C ARG A 13 2.90 -1.78 -7.78
N GLU A 14 2.95 -2.20 -9.04
CA GLU A 14 3.97 -3.12 -9.51
C GLU A 14 5.13 -2.34 -10.09
N ILE A 15 6.34 -2.63 -9.62
CA ILE A 15 7.56 -2.02 -10.15
C ILE A 15 8.44 -3.11 -10.76
N ALA A 16 9.03 -2.79 -11.92
CA ALA A 16 9.99 -3.66 -12.55
C ALA A 16 11.38 -3.35 -12.00
N LEU A 17 12.06 -4.40 -11.53
CA LEU A 17 13.42 -4.27 -11.02
C LEU A 17 14.40 -4.70 -12.11
N LYS A 18 15.68 -4.34 -11.94
CA LYS A 18 16.73 -4.81 -12.84
C LYS A 18 16.78 -6.34 -12.83
N GLY A 19 17.05 -6.93 -13.98
CA GLY A 19 17.14 -8.38 -14.10
C GLY A 19 15.82 -9.08 -14.37
N GLY A 20 14.77 -8.33 -14.72
CA GLY A 20 13.48 -8.90 -15.08
C GLY A 20 12.58 -9.26 -13.90
N HIS A 21 12.97 -8.89 -12.70
CA HIS A 21 12.15 -9.13 -11.51
C HIS A 21 11.08 -8.06 -11.37
N LYS A 22 9.92 -8.48 -10.87
CA LYS A 22 8.83 -7.55 -10.58
C LYS A 22 8.55 -7.58 -9.10
N GLN A 23 8.26 -6.42 -8.53
CA GLN A 23 7.92 -6.30 -7.13
C GLN A 23 6.64 -5.50 -6.97
N VAL A 24 5.74 -5.98 -6.10
CA VAL A 24 4.52 -5.27 -5.77
C VAL A 24 4.73 -4.53 -4.46
N ILE A 25 4.48 -3.24 -4.47
CA ILE A 25 4.53 -2.43 -3.25
C ILE A 25 3.14 -1.99 -2.88
N TYR A 26 2.91 -1.82 -1.59
CA TYR A 26 1.62 -1.35 -1.07
C TYR A 26 1.83 -0.01 -0.38
N PHE A 27 0.87 0.89 -0.57
CA PHE A 27 0.95 2.20 0.06
C PHE A 27 -0.45 2.75 0.28
N PHE A 28 -0.57 3.69 1.21
CA PHE A 28 -1.82 4.37 1.49
C PHE A 28 -1.80 5.76 0.89
N SER A 29 -2.92 6.18 0.34
CA SER A 29 -3.05 7.51 -0.26
C SER A 29 -4.44 8.05 -0.01
N GLN A 30 -4.52 9.35 0.25
CA GLN A 30 -5.80 10.04 0.40
C GLN A 30 -6.46 10.28 -0.95
N ARG A 31 -5.69 10.29 -2.02
CA ARG A 31 -6.17 10.55 -3.36
C ARG A 31 -5.89 9.35 -4.25
N SER A 32 -6.61 9.28 -5.34
CA SER A 32 -6.32 8.27 -6.36
C SER A 32 -4.99 8.59 -7.02
N PRO A 33 -3.95 7.77 -6.82
CA PRO A 33 -2.66 8.02 -7.47
C PRO A 33 -2.75 7.74 -8.97
N LYS A 34 -1.90 8.39 -9.75
CA LYS A 34 -1.83 8.17 -11.19
C LYS A 34 -1.37 6.75 -11.50
N SER A 35 -0.55 6.18 -10.65
CA SER A 35 -0.10 4.79 -10.76
C SER A 35 -0.46 4.05 -9.49
N GLY A 36 -0.84 2.80 -9.65
CA GLY A 36 -1.32 2.01 -8.55
C GLY A 36 -2.82 1.79 -8.63
N VAL A 37 -3.28 0.71 -8.05
CA VAL A 37 -4.70 0.35 -8.05
C VAL A 37 -5.17 0.14 -6.62
N PRO A 38 -6.42 0.52 -6.31
CA PRO A 38 -6.96 0.27 -4.97
C PRO A 38 -7.11 -1.24 -4.75
N VAL A 39 -6.69 -1.71 -3.58
CA VAL A 39 -6.70 -3.13 -3.26
C VAL A 39 -7.16 -3.34 -1.83
N ASP A 40 -7.60 -4.55 -1.54
CA ASP A 40 -7.92 -4.96 -0.17
C ASP A 40 -6.63 -5.26 0.59
N LEU A 41 -6.74 -5.34 1.91
CA LEU A 41 -5.61 -5.71 2.75
C LEU A 41 -5.14 -7.12 2.38
N PRO A 42 -3.89 -7.28 1.94
CA PRO A 42 -3.40 -8.61 1.58
C PRO A 42 -3.20 -9.49 2.81
N GLU A 43 -3.36 -10.78 2.61
CA GLU A 43 -3.14 -11.76 3.66
C GLU A 43 -1.66 -11.76 4.05
N GLY A 44 -1.39 -11.86 5.36
CA GLY A 44 -0.03 -11.86 5.85
C GLY A 44 0.56 -10.50 6.13
N TYR A 45 -0.26 -9.45 6.01
CA TYR A 45 0.17 -8.08 6.30
C TYR A 45 -0.69 -7.47 7.40
N SER A 46 -0.09 -6.55 8.14
CA SER A 46 -0.77 -5.79 9.18
C SER A 46 -0.65 -4.31 8.89
N VAL A 47 -1.67 -3.54 9.27
CA VAL A 47 -1.65 -2.09 9.13
C VAL A 47 -1.02 -1.50 10.39
N VAL A 48 -0.01 -0.66 10.19
CA VAL A 48 0.67 0.04 11.28
C VAL A 48 0.64 1.52 10.96
N VAL A 49 0.34 2.33 11.97
CA VAL A 49 0.36 3.79 11.81
C VAL A 49 1.70 4.32 12.30
N ASN A 50 2.39 5.07 11.43
CA ASN A 50 3.66 5.69 11.79
C ASN A 50 3.40 6.87 12.73
N LYS A 51 3.95 6.79 13.94
CA LYS A 51 3.73 7.84 14.95
C LYS A 51 4.40 9.16 14.58
N ARG A 52 5.43 9.13 13.75
CA ARG A 52 6.11 10.36 13.33
C ARG A 52 5.28 11.20 12.38
N THR A 53 4.70 10.55 11.38
CA THR A 53 3.98 11.24 10.31
C THR A 53 2.49 11.04 10.37
N GLY A 54 2.03 10.07 11.16
CA GLY A 54 0.62 9.71 11.22
C GLY A 54 0.13 8.94 10.01
N LEU A 55 1.04 8.53 9.13
CA LEU A 55 0.68 7.81 7.92
C LEU A 55 0.61 6.31 8.17
N PRO A 56 -0.43 5.64 7.69
CA PRO A 56 -0.51 4.19 7.79
C PRO A 56 0.40 3.53 6.75
N TYR A 57 0.88 2.35 7.09
CA TYR A 57 1.67 1.53 6.16
C TYR A 57 1.45 0.06 6.48
N LEU A 58 1.81 -0.80 5.53
CA LEU A 58 1.71 -2.24 5.73
C LEU A 58 3.03 -2.79 6.25
N LYS A 59 2.91 -3.68 7.20
CA LYS A 59 4.05 -4.41 7.74
C LYS A 59 3.79 -5.90 7.59
N LYS A 60 4.78 -6.63 7.13
CA LYS A 60 4.69 -8.07 7.01
C LYS A 60 4.64 -8.70 8.40
N LYS A 61 3.69 -9.59 8.59
CA LYS A 61 3.56 -10.32 9.85
C LYS A 61 4.73 -11.26 10.11
#